data_538ef74646587f7047a74a1e960137eb
#
_entry.id   538ef74646587f7047a74a1e960137eb
#
_cell.length_a   1.000
_cell.length_b   1.000
_cell.length_c   1.000
_cell.angle_alpha   90.00
_cell.angle_beta   90.00
_cell.angle_gamma   90.00
#
_symmetry.space_group_name_H-M   'P 1'
#
loop_
_entity.id
_entity.type
_entity.pdbx_description
1 polymer ?
#
loop_
_entity_poly.entity_id
_entity_poly.type
_entity_poly.pdbx_seq_one_letter_code
_entity_poly.pdbx_strand_id
1 'polypeptide(L)'
;MKKTTLILAAALLCVCLLTGCGYSLEGGQPDGEVVSNDGIALRQGDYIYYINGSMPTLLSDALSGSDQAAVFRMKADGTEKQRLSTKKTYAIYVHGEYLYLLSPVSADRLAIYEISINGGMEREIIKFENTGYYAFSDYGVAAEMKNSVLVYSFADRKSWRINDVEDVSQLYGADRLYYYSSRKAGIMAVDWNGGEPEQITSRNGRIKGVKGSNLYYIKDDEKLTCHDMSTGEESFLTASKYKTMLFSAQNNAIAAYSEEKTAFYIMRLDGSKRIQIDSGEAVTAYAVGSDRVYYCKNSEGAIYEVDYDGNNKKKIADISALNGPGTTDPDYYMDIVDKKLFLFDRSDATVYAVDTENGEVKNLAKD
;
A
#
# COMPACT_ATOMS: atom_id res chain seq x y z
N MET A 1 32.27 46.77 -27.79
CA MET A 1 30.83 46.40 -27.73
C MET A 1 30.50 44.91 -28.02
N LYS A 2 31.28 44.16 -28.83
CA LYS A 2 30.94 42.73 -29.17
C LYS A 2 31.24 41.70 -28.08
N LYS A 3 32.11 41.97 -27.10
CA LYS A 3 32.48 41.01 -26.04
C LYS A 3 31.48 41.04 -24.84
N THR A 4 30.87 42.17 -24.55
CA THR A 4 29.88 42.31 -23.46
C THR A 4 28.55 41.68 -23.81
N THR A 5 28.15 41.70 -25.07
CA THR A 5 26.90 41.06 -25.55
C THR A 5 27.01 39.53 -25.52
N LEU A 6 28.19 38.95 -25.72
CA LEU A 6 28.41 37.50 -25.68
C LEU A 6 28.36 36.95 -24.24
N ILE A 7 28.84 37.71 -23.26
CA ILE A 7 28.80 37.33 -21.83
C ILE A 7 27.37 37.40 -21.29
N LEU A 8 26.59 38.40 -21.72
CA LEU A 8 25.18 38.46 -21.30
C LEU A 8 24.33 37.32 -21.90
N ALA A 9 24.58 36.93 -23.15
CA ALA A 9 23.90 35.80 -23.78
C ALA A 9 24.28 34.45 -23.14
N ALA A 10 25.54 34.26 -22.76
CA ALA A 10 25.97 33.07 -22.05
C ALA A 10 25.41 33.00 -20.60
N ALA A 11 25.33 34.14 -19.92
CA ALA A 11 24.68 34.21 -18.58
C ALA A 11 23.19 33.95 -18.66
N LEU A 12 22.47 34.43 -19.67
CA LEU A 12 21.05 34.14 -19.88
C LEU A 12 20.82 32.65 -20.22
N LEU A 13 21.70 32.02 -21.02
CA LEU A 13 21.61 30.60 -21.33
C LEU A 13 21.89 29.73 -20.12
N CYS A 14 22.82 30.09 -19.24
CA CYS A 14 23.05 29.39 -17.96
C CYS A 14 21.90 29.51 -16.99
N VAL A 15 21.18 30.65 -16.95
CA VAL A 15 20.00 30.82 -16.11
C VAL A 15 18.83 29.97 -16.63
N CYS A 16 18.67 29.84 -17.94
CA CYS A 16 17.64 28.95 -18.52
C CYS A 16 17.93 27.45 -18.36
N LEU A 17 19.20 27.06 -18.13
CA LEU A 17 19.56 25.67 -17.85
C LEU A 17 19.46 25.33 -16.35
N LEU A 18 19.32 26.34 -15.46
CA LEU A 18 19.12 26.15 -14.03
C LEU A 18 17.66 26.22 -13.59
N THR A 19 16.76 26.67 -14.47
CA THR A 19 15.32 26.47 -14.33
C THR A 19 14.97 25.12 -15.01
N GLY A 20 15.61 24.05 -14.59
CA GLY A 20 14.98 22.75 -14.73
C GLY A 20 13.60 22.90 -14.08
N CYS A 21 12.54 22.54 -14.79
CA CYS A 21 11.22 22.36 -14.20
C CYS A 21 11.38 21.41 -13.02
N GLY A 22 11.77 21.94 -11.88
CA GLY A 22 11.60 21.30 -10.61
C GLY A 22 10.11 21.31 -10.40
N TYR A 23 9.44 20.20 -10.66
CA TYR A 23 8.21 19.92 -9.96
C TYR A 23 8.60 19.96 -8.48
N SER A 24 8.33 21.07 -7.81
CA SER A 24 8.28 21.08 -6.36
C SER A 24 7.02 20.32 -6.00
N LEU A 25 7.16 19.01 -5.91
CA LEU A 25 6.18 18.20 -5.23
C LEU A 25 6.23 18.68 -3.79
N GLU A 26 5.25 19.48 -3.38
CA GLU A 26 5.05 19.77 -1.98
C GLU A 26 4.98 18.42 -1.29
N GLY A 27 5.88 18.18 -0.34
CA GLY A 27 5.99 16.93 0.36
C GLY A 27 4.62 16.57 0.94
N GLY A 28 4.05 15.50 0.46
CA GLY A 28 2.68 15.11 0.76
C GLY A 28 2.44 13.68 0.34
N GLN A 29 1.28 13.24 0.67
CA GLN A 29 0.65 12.00 0.25
C GLN A 29 0.79 11.80 -1.26
N PRO A 30 0.92 10.56 -1.75
CA PRO A 30 0.71 10.27 -3.15
C PRO A 30 -0.62 10.89 -3.58
N ASP A 31 -0.63 11.56 -4.73
CA ASP A 31 -1.87 12.02 -5.34
C ASP A 31 -2.72 10.80 -5.72
N GLY A 32 -4.00 10.85 -5.42
CA GLY A 32 -4.90 9.75 -5.67
C GLY A 32 -4.98 8.77 -4.49
N GLU A 33 -5.82 7.79 -4.60
CA GLU A 33 -6.00 6.79 -3.58
C GLU A 33 -4.92 5.74 -3.65
N VAL A 34 -4.14 5.67 -2.60
CA VAL A 34 -3.30 4.52 -2.31
C VAL A 34 -4.06 3.65 -1.32
N VAL A 35 -4.51 2.52 -1.79
CA VAL A 35 -5.05 1.51 -0.90
C VAL A 35 -3.90 0.64 -0.45
N SER A 36 -3.69 0.63 0.84
CA SER A 36 -2.58 -0.06 1.50
C SER A 36 -2.76 -1.58 1.55
N ASN A 37 -2.89 -2.22 0.38
CA ASN A 37 -2.77 -3.66 0.26
C ASN A 37 -1.42 -3.99 -0.35
N ASP A 38 -0.35 -3.89 0.38
CA ASP A 38 1.02 -4.11 -0.08
C ASP A 38 1.54 -3.11 -1.14
N GLY A 39 0.72 -2.10 -1.54
CA GLY A 39 1.12 -0.97 -2.39
C GLY A 39 1.75 -1.38 -3.72
N ILE A 40 0.97 -1.98 -4.63
CA ILE A 40 1.47 -2.38 -5.95
C ILE A 40 1.35 -1.27 -7.00
N ALA A 41 0.49 -0.30 -6.75
CA ALA A 41 0.30 0.85 -7.62
C ALA A 41 -0.02 2.11 -6.82
N LEU A 42 0.46 3.25 -7.27
CA LEU A 42 0.20 4.56 -6.68
C LEU A 42 0.34 5.66 -7.74
N ARG A 43 -0.20 6.84 -7.46
CA ARG A 43 -0.04 8.01 -8.32
C ARG A 43 0.66 9.15 -7.61
N GLN A 44 1.49 9.88 -8.36
CA GLN A 44 1.97 11.18 -7.96
C GLN A 44 2.09 12.09 -9.18
N GLY A 45 1.50 13.26 -9.12
CA GLY A 45 1.42 14.18 -10.26
C GLY A 45 0.76 13.53 -11.47
N ASP A 46 1.38 13.63 -12.63
CA ASP A 46 0.85 13.08 -13.89
C ASP A 46 1.12 11.58 -14.07
N TYR A 47 1.88 10.94 -13.15
CA TYR A 47 2.35 9.58 -13.33
C TYR A 47 1.74 8.61 -12.33
N ILE A 48 1.43 7.43 -12.84
CA ILE A 48 1.13 6.21 -12.07
C ILE A 48 2.41 5.38 -12.02
N TYR A 49 2.80 4.97 -10.82
CA TYR A 49 3.89 4.05 -10.54
C TYR A 49 3.30 2.71 -10.18
N TYR A 50 3.83 1.62 -10.75
CA TYR A 50 3.26 0.31 -10.51
C TYR A 50 4.32 -0.79 -10.64
N ILE A 51 4.07 -1.89 -9.96
CA ILE A 51 4.84 -3.12 -10.10
C ILE A 51 4.30 -3.88 -11.31
N ASN A 52 5.18 -4.33 -12.18
CA ASN A 52 4.80 -5.19 -13.30
C ASN A 52 5.65 -6.46 -13.29
N GLY A 53 5.00 -7.60 -13.42
CA GLY A 53 5.63 -8.92 -13.41
C GLY A 53 5.43 -9.69 -12.11
N SER A 54 6.08 -10.85 -12.02
CA SER A 54 5.92 -11.84 -10.95
C SER A 54 6.11 -11.28 -9.55
N MET A 55 5.06 -11.20 -8.75
CA MET A 55 5.20 -11.22 -7.29
C MET A 55 5.29 -12.68 -6.84
N PRO A 56 6.44 -13.17 -6.37
CA PRO A 56 6.50 -14.55 -5.90
C PRO A 56 5.66 -14.69 -4.63
N THR A 57 4.86 -15.73 -4.59
CA THR A 57 4.08 -16.09 -3.39
C THR A 57 4.96 -16.60 -2.26
N LEU A 58 6.18 -17.04 -2.58
CA LEU A 58 7.20 -17.48 -1.64
C LEU A 58 8.54 -16.84 -1.99
N LEU A 59 9.36 -16.56 -0.99
CA LEU A 59 10.68 -15.96 -1.18
C LEU A 59 11.61 -16.81 -2.04
N SER A 60 11.46 -18.15 -2.03
CA SER A 60 12.19 -19.07 -2.90
C SER A 60 11.94 -18.76 -4.39
N ASP A 61 10.74 -18.33 -4.74
CA ASP A 61 10.35 -18.01 -6.10
C ASP A 61 10.91 -16.66 -6.54
N ALA A 62 11.14 -15.75 -5.57
CA ALA A 62 11.76 -14.45 -5.80
C ALA A 62 13.19 -14.55 -6.36
N LEU A 63 13.90 -15.62 -6.01
CA LEU A 63 15.28 -15.86 -6.44
C LEU A 63 15.38 -16.63 -7.75
N SER A 64 14.30 -17.25 -8.22
CA SER A 64 14.28 -18.13 -9.38
C SER A 64 14.08 -17.45 -10.73
N GLY A 65 14.09 -16.12 -10.77
CA GLY A 65 14.48 -15.41 -11.98
C GLY A 65 13.43 -15.15 -13.06
N SER A 66 12.33 -14.43 -12.83
CA SER A 66 11.76 -13.66 -13.92
C SER A 66 12.18 -12.19 -13.79
N ASP A 67 12.82 -11.62 -14.82
CA ASP A 67 13.27 -10.22 -14.87
C ASP A 67 12.11 -9.19 -14.85
N GLN A 68 10.88 -9.64 -14.61
CA GLN A 68 9.67 -8.86 -14.87
C GLN A 68 9.06 -8.16 -13.66
N ALA A 69 9.38 -8.55 -12.43
CA ALA A 69 8.85 -7.90 -11.21
C ALA A 69 9.58 -6.57 -10.92
N ALA A 70 9.49 -5.66 -11.84
CA ALA A 70 10.16 -4.37 -11.80
C ALA A 70 9.17 -3.23 -11.56
N VAL A 71 9.68 -2.06 -11.19
CA VAL A 71 8.86 -0.86 -11.05
C VAL A 71 8.86 -0.07 -12.34
N PHE A 72 7.66 0.28 -12.76
CA PHE A 72 7.38 1.10 -13.94
C PHE A 72 6.65 2.37 -13.55
N ARG A 73 6.69 3.36 -14.42
CA ARG A 73 5.75 4.48 -14.42
C ARG A 73 5.08 4.60 -15.77
N MET A 74 3.91 5.21 -15.80
CA MET A 74 3.20 5.63 -17.01
C MET A 74 2.35 6.86 -16.69
N LYS A 75 1.98 7.65 -17.68
CA LYS A 75 0.94 8.68 -17.49
C LYS A 75 -0.43 8.03 -17.20
N ALA A 76 -1.33 8.79 -16.60
CA ALA A 76 -2.68 8.32 -16.30
C ALA A 76 -3.45 7.83 -17.54
N ASP A 77 -3.13 8.36 -18.74
CA ASP A 77 -3.68 7.90 -20.03
C ASP A 77 -3.02 6.62 -20.56
N GLY A 78 -2.03 6.08 -19.87
CA GLY A 78 -1.29 4.88 -20.26
C GLY A 78 -0.10 5.11 -21.19
N THR A 79 0.19 6.37 -21.55
CA THR A 79 1.37 6.73 -22.37
C THR A 79 2.63 6.90 -21.53
N GLU A 80 3.77 7.13 -22.19
CA GLU A 80 5.07 7.35 -21.56
C GLU A 80 5.50 6.25 -20.58
N LYS A 81 5.20 5.01 -20.91
CA LYS A 81 5.59 3.84 -20.09
C LYS A 81 7.10 3.74 -20.01
N GLN A 82 7.63 3.70 -18.81
CA GLN A 82 9.05 3.63 -18.52
C GLN A 82 9.35 2.73 -17.33
N ARG A 83 10.32 1.85 -17.48
CA ARG A 83 10.88 1.07 -16.38
C ARG A 83 11.81 1.96 -15.54
N LEU A 84 11.59 2.01 -14.24
CA LEU A 84 12.38 2.81 -13.31
C LEU A 84 13.43 2.00 -12.56
N SER A 85 13.11 0.76 -12.22
CA SER A 85 13.97 -0.14 -11.48
C SER A 85 14.01 -1.52 -12.12
N THR A 86 15.13 -2.21 -11.97
CA THR A 86 15.30 -3.63 -12.36
C THR A 86 15.15 -4.58 -11.18
N LYS A 87 15.01 -4.04 -9.96
CA LYS A 87 14.86 -4.85 -8.76
C LYS A 87 13.48 -5.47 -8.69
N LYS A 88 13.42 -6.72 -8.30
CA LYS A 88 12.17 -7.34 -7.86
C LYS A 88 11.61 -6.54 -6.71
N THR A 89 10.33 -6.21 -6.76
CA THR A 89 9.68 -5.34 -5.80
C THR A 89 8.36 -5.96 -5.37
N TYR A 90 8.09 -5.95 -4.07
CA TYR A 90 6.84 -6.46 -3.49
C TYR A 90 5.85 -5.37 -3.16
N ALA A 91 6.34 -4.18 -2.80
CA ALA A 91 5.55 -3.03 -2.47
C ALA A 91 6.30 -1.76 -2.84
N ILE A 92 5.57 -0.73 -3.23
CA ILE A 92 6.09 0.60 -3.52
C ILE A 92 5.40 1.63 -2.64
N TYR A 93 6.15 2.64 -2.27
CA TYR A 93 5.67 3.81 -1.56
C TYR A 93 6.32 5.05 -2.15
N VAL A 94 5.60 6.17 -2.26
CA VAL A 94 6.16 7.44 -2.73
C VAL A 94 6.15 8.49 -1.62
N HIS A 95 7.24 9.23 -1.49
CA HIS A 95 7.30 10.43 -0.67
C HIS A 95 8.20 11.46 -1.33
N GLY A 96 7.67 12.65 -1.62
CA GLY A 96 8.38 13.69 -2.31
C GLY A 96 8.90 13.23 -3.68
N GLU A 97 10.19 13.37 -3.94
CA GLU A 97 10.85 13.01 -5.20
C GLU A 97 11.39 11.56 -5.21
N TYR A 98 10.96 10.71 -4.25
CA TYR A 98 11.50 9.37 -4.10
C TYR A 98 10.42 8.31 -4.02
N LEU A 99 10.71 7.19 -4.68
CA LEU A 99 10.02 5.91 -4.46
C LEU A 99 10.82 5.07 -3.48
N TYR A 100 10.13 4.38 -2.61
CA TYR A 100 10.66 3.41 -1.68
C TYR A 100 10.18 2.02 -2.09
N LEU A 101 11.13 1.13 -2.35
CA LEU A 101 10.88 -0.19 -2.93
C LEU A 101 11.17 -1.26 -1.89
N LEU A 102 10.19 -2.07 -1.54
CA LEU A 102 10.41 -3.28 -0.77
C LEU A 102 10.86 -4.40 -1.70
N SER A 103 12.07 -4.87 -1.55
CA SER A 103 12.68 -5.81 -2.49
C SER A 103 13.38 -6.97 -1.78
N PRO A 104 13.35 -8.20 -2.32
CA PRO A 104 14.14 -9.30 -1.81
C PRO A 104 15.63 -9.11 -2.12
N VAL A 105 16.47 -9.41 -1.17
CA VAL A 105 17.94 -9.41 -1.31
C VAL A 105 18.48 -10.84 -1.35
N SER A 106 17.89 -11.72 -0.56
CA SER A 106 18.20 -13.16 -0.49
C SER A 106 16.95 -13.92 -0.02
N ALA A 107 17.04 -15.24 0.07
CA ALA A 107 15.94 -16.08 0.54
C ALA A 107 15.44 -15.70 1.95
N ASP A 108 16.31 -15.16 2.77
CA ASP A 108 16.06 -14.83 4.18
C ASP A 108 16.02 -13.33 4.47
N ARG A 109 16.24 -12.46 3.46
CA ARG A 109 16.34 -11.00 3.68
C ARG A 109 15.61 -10.17 2.66
N LEU A 110 14.95 -9.14 3.19
CA LEU A 110 14.36 -8.03 2.44
C LEU A 110 15.17 -6.76 2.67
N ALA A 111 15.03 -5.82 1.75
CA ALA A 111 15.51 -4.46 1.93
C ALA A 111 14.52 -3.44 1.37
N ILE A 112 14.55 -2.25 1.95
CA ILE A 112 13.87 -1.08 1.42
C ILE A 112 14.92 -0.24 0.71
N TYR A 113 14.68 0.02 -0.58
CA TYR A 113 15.50 0.88 -1.42
C TYR A 113 14.79 2.18 -1.71
N GLU A 114 15.56 3.24 -1.81
CA GLU A 114 15.13 4.55 -2.28
C GLU A 114 15.62 4.76 -3.72
N ILE A 115 14.74 5.22 -4.60
CA ILE A 115 15.07 5.62 -5.97
C ILE A 115 14.32 6.92 -6.32
N SER A 116 14.90 7.79 -7.14
CA SER A 116 14.15 8.96 -7.64
C SER A 116 12.91 8.53 -8.43
N ILE A 117 11.84 9.32 -8.35
CA ILE A 117 10.63 9.14 -9.19
C ILE A 117 10.92 9.17 -10.69
N ASN A 118 12.08 9.68 -11.08
CA ASN A 118 12.57 9.69 -12.46
C ASN A 118 13.47 8.51 -12.81
N GLY A 119 13.66 7.58 -11.86
CA GLY A 119 14.61 6.48 -12.01
C GLY A 119 16.04 6.88 -11.63
N GLY A 120 16.99 6.00 -11.88
CA GLY A 120 18.40 6.22 -11.59
C GLY A 120 19.00 5.23 -10.61
N MET A 121 19.94 5.69 -9.78
CA MET A 121 20.63 4.83 -8.82
C MET A 121 19.75 4.54 -7.61
N GLU A 122 19.66 3.28 -7.23
CA GLU A 122 18.95 2.81 -6.06
C GLU A 122 19.86 2.83 -4.83
N ARG A 123 19.36 3.35 -3.73
CA ARG A 123 20.07 3.39 -2.44
C ARG A 123 19.39 2.49 -1.43
N GLU A 124 20.09 1.52 -0.87
CA GLU A 124 19.59 0.72 0.25
C GLU A 124 19.43 1.60 1.50
N ILE A 125 18.23 1.59 2.08
CA ILE A 125 17.88 2.36 3.28
C ILE A 125 17.88 1.46 4.50
N ILE A 126 17.15 0.35 4.43
CA ILE A 126 16.97 -0.62 5.51
C ILE A 126 17.10 -2.01 4.91
N LYS A 127 17.78 -2.91 5.63
CA LYS A 127 17.86 -4.34 5.33
C LYS A 127 17.48 -5.14 6.56
N PHE A 128 16.57 -6.09 6.43
CA PHE A 128 15.99 -6.85 7.54
C PHE A 128 15.68 -8.30 7.16
N GLU A 129 15.31 -9.13 8.15
CA GLU A 129 14.96 -10.51 7.90
C GLU A 129 13.60 -10.63 7.21
N ASN A 130 13.44 -11.61 6.31
CA ASN A 130 12.21 -11.80 5.52
C ASN A 130 10.97 -12.10 6.38
N THR A 131 11.16 -12.67 7.57
CA THR A 131 10.08 -12.93 8.52
C THR A 131 9.68 -11.70 9.34
N GLY A 132 10.42 -10.61 9.21
CA GLY A 132 10.21 -9.38 9.96
C GLY A 132 9.06 -8.55 9.42
N TYR A 133 8.46 -7.77 10.30
CA TYR A 133 7.43 -6.79 9.95
C TYR A 133 8.04 -5.51 9.43
N TYR A 134 7.31 -4.81 8.58
CA TYR A 134 7.66 -3.48 8.07
C TYR A 134 6.42 -2.59 8.01
N ALA A 135 6.64 -1.28 7.94
CA ALA A 135 5.58 -0.30 7.78
C ALA A 135 6.08 0.90 6.96
N PHE A 136 5.20 1.42 6.11
CA PHE A 136 5.35 2.70 5.44
C PHE A 136 4.36 3.71 6.01
N SER A 137 4.74 4.98 5.98
CA SER A 137 3.85 6.13 6.21
C SER A 137 4.40 7.37 5.51
N ASP A 138 3.67 8.47 5.57
CA ASP A 138 4.14 9.76 5.02
C ASP A 138 5.34 10.34 5.78
N TYR A 139 5.65 9.80 6.95
CA TYR A 139 6.71 10.30 7.81
C TYR A 139 7.99 9.46 7.72
N GLY A 140 7.87 8.21 7.27
CA GLY A 140 9.02 7.32 7.21
C GLY A 140 8.69 5.88 6.89
N VAL A 141 9.73 5.05 6.93
CA VAL A 141 9.65 3.59 6.84
C VAL A 141 10.27 2.97 8.07
N ALA A 142 9.72 1.85 8.50
CA ALA A 142 10.23 1.09 9.63
C ALA A 142 10.28 -0.40 9.29
N ALA A 143 11.25 -1.10 9.86
CA ALA A 143 11.35 -2.55 9.74
C ALA A 143 11.82 -3.18 11.05
N GLU A 144 11.28 -4.36 11.34
CA GLU A 144 11.70 -5.19 12.45
C GLU A 144 13.12 -5.72 12.20
N MET A 145 13.94 -5.61 13.23
CA MET A 145 15.26 -6.21 13.33
C MET A 145 15.25 -7.16 14.54
N LYS A 146 16.21 -8.06 14.60
CA LYS A 146 16.35 -8.86 15.80
C LYS A 146 16.48 -7.98 17.05
N ASN A 147 15.49 -7.99 17.94
CA ASN A 147 15.40 -7.23 19.20
C ASN A 147 15.38 -5.71 19.05
N SER A 148 15.01 -5.18 17.90
CA SER A 148 14.85 -3.74 17.68
C SER A 148 13.97 -3.44 16.48
N VAL A 149 13.52 -2.18 16.35
CA VAL A 149 12.91 -1.67 15.12
C VAL A 149 13.83 -0.58 14.56
N LEU A 150 14.23 -0.73 13.31
CA LEU A 150 14.97 0.31 12.59
C LEU A 150 13.95 1.22 11.90
N VAL A 151 14.06 2.51 12.14
CA VAL A 151 13.20 3.55 11.57
C VAL A 151 14.06 4.46 10.70
N TYR A 152 13.55 4.80 9.51
CA TYR A 152 14.11 5.83 8.64
C TYR A 152 13.06 6.94 8.49
N SER A 153 13.38 8.13 9.01
CA SER A 153 12.55 9.33 8.89
C SER A 153 12.76 10.01 7.55
N PHE A 154 11.67 10.39 6.88
CA PHE A 154 11.74 11.12 5.61
C PHE A 154 12.12 12.59 5.82
N ALA A 155 11.73 13.18 6.95
CA ALA A 155 11.96 14.60 7.23
C ALA A 155 13.45 14.97 7.30
N ASP A 156 14.26 14.18 7.98
CA ASP A 156 15.69 14.41 8.17
C ASP A 156 16.58 13.42 7.41
N ARG A 157 15.97 12.42 6.75
CA ARG A 157 16.62 11.36 5.97
C ARG A 157 17.67 10.59 6.78
N LYS A 158 17.35 10.32 8.05
CA LYS A 158 18.20 9.60 8.99
C LYS A 158 17.51 8.37 9.54
N SER A 159 18.35 7.38 9.88
CA SER A 159 17.87 6.19 10.57
C SER A 159 18.19 6.28 12.06
N TRP A 160 17.28 5.74 12.87
CA TRP A 160 17.42 5.54 14.29
C TRP A 160 16.80 4.22 14.72
N ARG A 161 16.98 3.80 15.96
CA ARG A 161 16.50 2.50 16.45
C ARG A 161 15.66 2.65 17.71
N ILE A 162 14.59 1.88 17.76
CA ILE A 162 13.91 1.52 18.99
C ILE A 162 14.59 0.24 19.49
N ASN A 163 15.32 0.36 20.61
CA ASN A 163 16.02 -0.77 21.21
C ASN A 163 15.14 -1.52 22.20
N ASP A 164 15.57 -2.74 22.58
CA ASP A 164 14.90 -3.57 23.58
C ASP A 164 13.42 -3.90 23.26
N VAL A 165 13.11 -3.95 21.98
CA VAL A 165 11.82 -4.40 21.49
C VAL A 165 11.95 -5.87 21.10
N GLU A 166 11.55 -6.76 21.99
CA GLU A 166 11.50 -8.18 21.72
C GLU A 166 10.12 -8.54 21.18
N ASP A 167 10.09 -9.48 20.22
CA ASP A 167 8.87 -10.08 19.67
C ASP A 167 7.86 -9.03 19.17
N VAL A 168 8.27 -8.18 18.25
CA VAL A 168 7.34 -7.35 17.49
C VAL A 168 6.46 -8.26 16.66
N SER A 169 5.17 -8.23 16.87
CA SER A 169 4.25 -9.05 16.07
C SER A 169 3.53 -8.26 14.98
N GLN A 170 3.73 -6.95 14.93
CA GLN A 170 3.21 -6.08 13.88
C GLN A 170 3.86 -4.69 13.96
N LEU A 171 4.05 -4.07 12.79
CA LEU A 171 4.30 -2.64 12.62
C LEU A 171 3.15 -2.01 11.84
N TYR A 172 2.75 -0.81 12.20
CA TYR A 172 1.73 -0.04 11.49
C TYR A 172 2.13 1.44 11.43
N GLY A 173 2.24 1.97 10.20
CA GLY A 173 2.61 3.36 9.94
C GLY A 173 1.37 4.24 9.81
N ALA A 174 1.32 5.32 10.59
CA ALA A 174 0.36 6.41 10.48
C ALA A 174 1.07 7.72 10.86
N ASP A 175 0.40 8.65 11.53
CA ASP A 175 1.01 9.85 12.14
C ASP A 175 2.17 9.52 13.09
N ARG A 176 2.07 8.37 13.75
CA ARG A 176 3.12 7.75 14.55
C ARG A 176 3.39 6.32 14.04
N LEU A 177 4.49 5.74 14.47
CA LEU A 177 4.76 4.32 14.30
C LEU A 177 4.11 3.55 15.45
N TYR A 178 3.17 2.68 15.14
CA TYR A 178 2.49 1.79 16.09
C TYR A 178 3.05 0.38 15.96
N TYR A 179 3.22 -0.30 17.09
CA TYR A 179 3.67 -1.69 17.10
C TYR A 179 3.16 -2.44 18.32
N TYR A 180 2.98 -3.74 18.17
CA TYR A 180 2.72 -4.59 19.32
C TYR A 180 4.04 -5.07 19.93
N SER A 181 4.17 -4.95 21.24
CA SER A 181 5.29 -5.46 22.03
C SER A 181 4.80 -6.52 23.01
N SER A 182 5.27 -7.75 22.86
CA SER A 182 4.95 -8.83 23.78
C SER A 182 5.54 -8.55 25.18
N ARG A 183 6.73 -7.96 25.25
CA ARG A 183 7.38 -7.59 26.50
C ARG A 183 6.61 -6.56 27.33
N LYS A 184 6.01 -5.57 26.66
CA LYS A 184 5.14 -4.57 27.30
C LYS A 184 3.68 -5.04 27.38
N ALA A 185 3.37 -6.19 26.78
CA ALA A 185 2.02 -6.76 26.70
C ALA A 185 0.99 -5.74 26.19
N GLY A 186 1.29 -5.06 25.07
CA GLY A 186 0.39 -4.05 24.54
C GLY A 186 0.84 -3.38 23.26
N ILE A 187 -0.03 -2.52 22.74
CA ILE A 187 0.28 -1.70 21.57
C ILE A 187 1.00 -0.43 22.05
N MET A 188 2.13 -0.20 21.44
CA MET A 188 3.01 0.95 21.67
C MET A 188 2.91 1.91 20.50
N ALA A 189 3.20 3.19 20.75
CA ALA A 189 3.41 4.18 19.70
C ALA A 189 4.68 5.00 19.97
N VAL A 190 5.34 5.45 18.91
CA VAL A 190 6.52 6.31 18.96
C VAL A 190 6.52 7.24 17.76
N ASP A 191 7.05 8.43 17.92
CA ASP A 191 7.16 9.40 16.84
C ASP A 191 8.20 8.98 15.80
N TRP A 192 7.98 9.33 14.53
CA TRP A 192 8.87 8.97 13.42
C TRP A 192 10.26 9.58 13.49
N ASN A 193 10.43 10.65 14.25
CA ASN A 193 11.71 11.32 14.51
C ASN A 193 12.39 10.90 15.81
N GLY A 194 11.82 9.92 16.52
CA GLY A 194 12.36 9.38 17.76
C GLY A 194 11.60 9.82 19.00
N GLY A 195 12.11 9.40 20.14
CA GLY A 195 11.52 9.64 21.46
C GLY A 195 11.28 8.35 22.23
N GLU A 196 10.71 8.48 23.42
CA GLU A 196 10.35 7.33 24.24
C GLU A 196 9.02 6.73 23.76
N PRO A 197 8.94 5.41 23.55
CA PRO A 197 7.70 4.77 23.18
C PRO A 197 6.64 4.86 24.28
N GLU A 198 5.45 5.25 23.91
CA GLU A 198 4.27 5.35 24.78
C GLU A 198 3.42 4.09 24.65
N GLN A 199 2.91 3.57 25.78
CA GLN A 199 1.94 2.47 25.74
C GLN A 199 0.54 3.02 25.50
N ILE A 200 -0.05 2.67 24.36
CA ILE A 200 -1.38 3.09 23.96
C ILE A 200 -2.45 2.24 24.65
N THR A 201 -2.26 0.93 24.67
CA THR A 201 -3.15 -0.01 25.36
C THR A 201 -2.37 -1.22 25.85
N SER A 202 -2.78 -1.77 27.01
CA SER A 202 -2.26 -3.03 27.52
C SER A 202 -2.93 -4.26 26.90
N ARG A 203 -3.66 -4.08 25.79
CA ARG A 203 -4.35 -5.18 25.11
C ARG A 203 -3.49 -5.72 23.99
N ASN A 204 -3.54 -7.06 23.84
CA ASN A 204 -3.03 -7.72 22.67
C ASN A 204 -4.00 -7.55 21.49
N GLY A 205 -3.48 -7.33 20.30
CA GLY A 205 -4.32 -7.21 19.13
C GLY A 205 -3.58 -6.83 17.86
N ARG A 206 -4.18 -7.16 16.73
CA ARG A 206 -3.65 -6.84 15.39
C ARG A 206 -4.21 -5.50 14.94
N ILE A 207 -3.34 -4.50 14.77
CA ILE A 207 -3.69 -3.16 14.32
C ILE A 207 -4.25 -3.22 12.91
N LYS A 208 -5.35 -2.51 12.65
CA LYS A 208 -6.02 -2.41 11.36
C LYS A 208 -6.05 -1.00 10.80
N GLY A 209 -5.97 0.00 11.66
CA GLY A 209 -5.96 1.38 11.22
C GLY A 209 -5.88 2.37 12.37
N VAL A 210 -5.56 3.59 12.03
CA VAL A 210 -5.58 4.75 12.92
C VAL A 210 -6.33 5.87 12.21
N LYS A 211 -7.19 6.58 12.93
CA LYS A 211 -7.89 7.77 12.44
C LYS A 211 -8.07 8.77 13.57
N GLY A 212 -7.35 9.89 13.52
CA GLY A 212 -7.32 10.86 14.61
C GLY A 212 -6.90 10.20 15.91
N SER A 213 -7.65 10.36 16.99
CA SER A 213 -7.38 9.70 18.26
C SER A 213 -7.80 8.22 18.33
N ASN A 214 -8.37 7.66 17.28
CA ASN A 214 -8.92 6.31 17.30
C ASN A 214 -7.96 5.29 16.70
N LEU A 215 -7.60 4.28 17.49
CA LEU A 215 -6.88 3.08 17.09
C LEU A 215 -7.87 1.93 16.88
N TYR A 216 -7.86 1.33 15.71
CA TYR A 216 -8.69 0.17 15.35
C TYR A 216 -7.84 -1.08 15.31
N TYR A 217 -8.22 -2.10 16.07
CA TYR A 217 -7.47 -3.35 16.14
C TYR A 217 -8.38 -4.55 16.43
N ILE A 218 -7.92 -5.74 16.03
CA ILE A 218 -8.59 -7.00 16.29
C ILE A 218 -7.95 -7.61 17.53
N LYS A 219 -8.73 -7.80 18.58
CA LYS A 219 -8.32 -8.51 19.80
C LYS A 219 -8.11 -10.01 19.54
N ASP A 220 -7.49 -10.70 20.49
CA ASP A 220 -7.31 -12.17 20.47
C ASP A 220 -8.63 -12.95 20.38
N ASP A 221 -9.72 -12.36 20.84
CA ASP A 221 -11.08 -12.90 20.71
C ASP A 221 -11.73 -12.61 19.34
N GLU A 222 -10.90 -12.13 18.39
CA GLU A 222 -11.25 -11.79 17.01
C GLU A 222 -12.29 -10.66 16.86
N LYS A 223 -12.49 -9.88 17.91
CA LYS A 223 -13.37 -8.71 17.87
C LYS A 223 -12.64 -7.48 17.38
N LEU A 224 -13.21 -6.82 16.38
CA LEU A 224 -12.76 -5.51 15.97
C LEU A 224 -13.18 -4.47 17.02
N THR A 225 -12.21 -3.77 17.55
CA THR A 225 -12.35 -2.79 18.64
C THR A 225 -11.79 -1.45 18.19
N CYS A 226 -12.46 -0.39 18.56
CA CYS A 226 -11.95 0.98 18.51
C CYS A 226 -11.51 1.38 19.92
N HIS A 227 -10.29 1.86 20.06
CA HIS A 227 -9.73 2.44 21.27
C HIS A 227 -9.50 3.94 21.05
N ASP A 228 -10.16 4.77 21.81
CA ASP A 228 -9.90 6.20 21.81
C ASP A 228 -8.67 6.48 22.67
N MET A 229 -7.57 6.84 22.01
CA MET A 229 -6.28 7.10 22.67
C MET A 229 -6.29 8.35 23.54
N SER A 230 -7.27 9.24 23.37
CA SER A 230 -7.38 10.46 24.18
C SER A 230 -8.10 10.24 25.50
N THR A 231 -9.08 9.34 25.53
CA THR A 231 -9.88 9.02 26.73
C THR A 231 -9.53 7.69 27.35
N GLY A 232 -8.89 6.80 26.59
CA GLY A 232 -8.63 5.42 26.98
C GLY A 232 -9.87 4.51 26.87
N GLU A 233 -10.98 5.01 26.35
CA GLU A 233 -12.21 4.23 26.20
C GLU A 233 -12.12 3.26 25.03
N GLU A 234 -12.72 2.08 25.23
CA GLU A 234 -12.85 1.07 24.19
C GLU A 234 -14.31 0.88 23.79
N SER A 235 -14.56 0.89 22.49
CA SER A 235 -15.83 0.53 21.90
C SER A 235 -15.68 -0.68 20.98
N PHE A 236 -16.70 -1.52 21.00
CA PHE A 236 -16.73 -2.73 20.22
C PHE A 236 -17.50 -2.50 18.92
N LEU A 237 -16.89 -2.81 17.76
CA LEU A 237 -17.51 -2.58 16.46
C LEU A 237 -18.22 -3.82 15.91
N THR A 238 -17.62 -5.00 16.03
CA THR A 238 -18.21 -6.24 15.51
C THR A 238 -17.61 -7.50 16.15
N ALA A 239 -18.48 -8.52 16.37
CA ALA A 239 -18.12 -9.84 16.84
C ALA A 239 -17.76 -10.84 15.73
N SER A 240 -17.98 -10.49 14.46
CA SER A 240 -17.77 -11.43 13.37
C SER A 240 -16.28 -11.58 13.06
N LYS A 241 -15.88 -12.81 12.76
CA LYS A 241 -14.55 -13.12 12.25
C LYS A 241 -14.44 -12.69 10.80
N TYR A 242 -13.42 -11.92 10.50
CA TYR A 242 -13.11 -11.50 9.14
C TYR A 242 -11.73 -12.02 8.74
N LYS A 243 -11.66 -12.67 7.59
CA LYS A 243 -10.41 -13.18 7.02
C LYS A 243 -9.53 -12.03 6.55
N THR A 244 -10.14 -11.08 5.87
CA THR A 244 -9.47 -9.91 5.32
C THR A 244 -10.25 -8.64 5.63
N MET A 245 -9.55 -7.54 5.82
CA MET A 245 -10.12 -6.22 6.06
C MET A 245 -9.24 -5.15 5.41
N LEU A 246 -9.88 -4.19 4.72
CA LEU A 246 -9.29 -2.96 4.26
C LEU A 246 -9.89 -1.77 5.00
N PHE A 247 -9.04 -0.96 5.54
CA PHE A 247 -9.39 0.22 6.31
C PHE A 247 -9.32 1.47 5.43
N SER A 248 -10.39 2.25 5.38
CA SER A 248 -10.43 3.54 4.71
C SER A 248 -10.70 4.65 5.72
N ALA A 249 -9.65 5.33 6.17
CA ALA A 249 -9.77 6.46 7.08
C ALA A 249 -10.57 7.61 6.45
N GLN A 250 -10.34 7.88 5.16
CA GLN A 250 -11.02 8.93 4.41
C GLN A 250 -12.53 8.72 4.39
N ASN A 251 -12.99 7.51 4.11
CA ASN A 251 -14.41 7.19 3.97
C ASN A 251 -15.08 6.77 5.29
N ASN A 252 -14.35 6.80 6.38
CA ASN A 252 -14.86 6.37 7.68
C ASN A 252 -15.43 4.95 7.64
N ALA A 253 -14.77 4.03 6.93
CA ALA A 253 -15.30 2.71 6.64
C ALA A 253 -14.22 1.62 6.62
N ILE A 254 -14.70 0.39 6.75
CA ILE A 254 -13.94 -0.84 6.56
C ILE A 254 -14.67 -1.70 5.54
N ALA A 255 -13.96 -2.18 4.53
CA ALA A 255 -14.41 -3.28 3.68
C ALA A 255 -13.83 -4.59 4.21
N ALA A 256 -14.64 -5.63 4.36
CA ALA A 256 -14.23 -6.86 5.01
C ALA A 256 -14.92 -8.10 4.46
N TYR A 257 -14.16 -9.18 4.28
CA TYR A 257 -14.70 -10.49 3.93
C TYR A 257 -14.71 -11.42 5.13
N SER A 258 -15.89 -12.02 5.40
CA SER A 258 -16.07 -13.05 6.41
C SER A 258 -16.16 -14.43 5.79
N GLU A 259 -15.16 -15.27 6.06
CA GLU A 259 -15.13 -16.68 5.59
C GLU A 259 -16.23 -17.50 6.24
N GLU A 260 -16.47 -17.33 7.55
CA GLU A 260 -17.52 -18.04 8.29
C GLU A 260 -18.91 -17.84 7.69
N LYS A 261 -19.19 -16.62 7.21
CA LYS A 261 -20.49 -16.27 6.60
C LYS A 261 -20.48 -16.31 5.09
N THR A 262 -19.30 -16.53 4.50
CA THR A 262 -19.10 -16.44 3.03
C THR A 262 -19.74 -15.17 2.48
N ALA A 263 -19.39 -14.01 3.10
CA ALA A 263 -20.05 -12.74 2.80
C ALA A 263 -19.09 -11.55 2.87
N PHE A 264 -19.31 -10.58 2.00
CA PHE A 264 -18.56 -9.34 1.91
C PHE A 264 -19.37 -8.18 2.51
N TYR A 265 -18.72 -7.37 3.32
CA TYR A 265 -19.33 -6.30 4.10
C TYR A 265 -18.61 -4.98 3.95
N ILE A 266 -19.39 -3.90 4.06
CA ILE A 266 -18.91 -2.55 4.38
C ILE A 266 -19.42 -2.17 5.76
N MET A 267 -18.53 -1.62 6.60
CA MET A 267 -18.85 -1.21 7.98
C MET A 267 -18.39 0.23 8.20
N ARG A 268 -19.17 1.02 8.92
CA ARG A 268 -18.76 2.34 9.38
C ARG A 268 -17.82 2.22 10.60
N LEU A 269 -16.82 3.11 10.67
CA LEU A 269 -15.83 3.10 11.77
C LEU A 269 -16.41 3.44 13.13
N ASP A 270 -17.59 4.09 13.19
CA ASP A 270 -18.32 4.37 14.41
C ASP A 270 -19.24 3.22 14.84
N GLY A 271 -19.25 2.11 14.11
CA GLY A 271 -20.11 0.95 14.38
C GLY A 271 -21.59 1.14 14.03
N SER A 272 -21.99 2.31 13.55
CA SER A 272 -23.40 2.67 13.31
C SER A 272 -24.07 1.84 12.22
N LYS A 273 -23.29 1.34 11.25
CA LYS A 273 -23.84 0.64 10.09
C LYS A 273 -22.89 -0.48 9.64
N ARG A 274 -23.49 -1.65 9.40
CA ARG A 274 -22.84 -2.78 8.74
C ARG A 274 -23.75 -3.26 7.62
N ILE A 275 -23.23 -3.27 6.40
CA ILE A 275 -23.98 -3.60 5.20
C ILE A 275 -23.36 -4.83 4.57
N GLN A 276 -24.17 -5.85 4.29
CA GLN A 276 -23.76 -6.98 3.48
C GLN A 276 -23.90 -6.62 2.00
N ILE A 277 -22.78 -6.65 1.29
CA ILE A 277 -22.69 -6.29 -0.12
C ILE A 277 -22.92 -7.49 -1.02
N ASP A 278 -22.32 -8.62 -0.63
CA ASP A 278 -22.42 -9.87 -1.37
C ASP A 278 -22.34 -11.09 -0.46
N SER A 279 -22.77 -12.25 -0.96
CA SER A 279 -22.73 -13.51 -0.21
C SER A 279 -22.74 -14.71 -1.16
N GLY A 280 -22.39 -15.88 -0.63
CA GLY A 280 -22.48 -17.16 -1.34
C GLY A 280 -21.19 -17.57 -2.04
N GLU A 281 -20.18 -16.68 -2.11
CA GLU A 281 -18.86 -17.01 -2.64
C GLU A 281 -17.76 -16.22 -1.95
N ALA A 282 -16.52 -16.66 -2.12
CA ALA A 282 -15.35 -15.95 -1.61
C ALA A 282 -15.12 -14.66 -2.43
N VAL A 283 -14.95 -13.55 -1.74
CA VAL A 283 -14.40 -12.31 -2.30
C VAL A 283 -12.93 -12.27 -1.88
N THR A 284 -12.05 -12.61 -2.81
CA THR A 284 -10.61 -12.76 -2.55
C THR A 284 -9.83 -11.48 -2.85
N ALA A 285 -10.29 -10.71 -3.85
CA ALA A 285 -9.69 -9.45 -4.25
C ALA A 285 -10.70 -8.32 -4.16
N TYR A 286 -10.33 -7.25 -3.46
CA TYR A 286 -11.10 -6.02 -3.37
C TYR A 286 -10.21 -4.83 -3.05
N ALA A 287 -10.66 -3.65 -3.44
CA ALA A 287 -9.99 -2.37 -3.20
C ALA A 287 -11.00 -1.33 -2.68
N VAL A 288 -10.54 -0.40 -1.88
CA VAL A 288 -11.36 0.71 -1.37
C VAL A 288 -10.90 2.01 -2.02
N GLY A 289 -11.77 2.61 -2.81
CA GLY A 289 -11.55 3.85 -3.51
C GLY A 289 -12.08 5.09 -2.75
N SER A 290 -11.97 6.32 -3.31
CA SER A 290 -12.40 7.57 -2.67
C SER A 290 -13.89 7.61 -2.35
N ASP A 291 -14.70 7.04 -3.22
CA ASP A 291 -16.16 7.05 -3.12
C ASP A 291 -16.78 5.65 -3.25
N ARG A 292 -15.98 4.65 -3.63
CA ARG A 292 -16.45 3.30 -3.97
C ARG A 292 -15.55 2.21 -3.42
N VAL A 293 -16.15 1.03 -3.31
CA VAL A 293 -15.45 -0.23 -3.07
C VAL A 293 -15.57 -1.07 -4.33
N TYR A 294 -14.45 -1.66 -4.74
CA TYR A 294 -14.33 -2.55 -5.90
C TYR A 294 -14.04 -3.96 -5.42
N TYR A 295 -14.63 -4.97 -6.05
CA TYR A 295 -14.37 -6.35 -5.67
C TYR A 295 -14.58 -7.34 -6.82
N CYS A 296 -13.83 -8.44 -6.78
CA CYS A 296 -13.96 -9.53 -7.75
C CYS A 296 -15.00 -10.55 -7.26
N LYS A 297 -15.87 -10.97 -8.19
CA LYS A 297 -16.67 -12.20 -8.09
C LYS A 297 -16.08 -13.25 -9.02
N ASN A 298 -15.30 -14.15 -8.45
CA ASN A 298 -14.56 -15.12 -9.24
C ASN A 298 -15.48 -16.08 -10.01
N SER A 299 -16.58 -16.51 -9.40
CA SER A 299 -17.56 -17.39 -10.07
C SER A 299 -18.21 -16.77 -11.29
N GLU A 300 -18.32 -15.45 -11.34
CA GLU A 300 -18.89 -14.71 -12.46
C GLU A 300 -17.81 -14.18 -13.42
N GLY A 301 -16.52 -14.29 -13.06
CA GLY A 301 -15.43 -13.69 -13.83
C GLY A 301 -15.63 -12.18 -13.99
N ALA A 302 -15.99 -11.48 -12.92
CA ALA A 302 -16.45 -10.10 -13.00
C ALA A 302 -15.90 -9.22 -11.88
N ILE A 303 -15.68 -7.95 -12.19
CA ILE A 303 -15.41 -6.91 -11.20
C ILE A 303 -16.66 -6.05 -11.02
N TYR A 304 -17.00 -5.80 -9.78
CA TYR A 304 -18.11 -4.98 -9.35
C TYR A 304 -17.61 -3.73 -8.62
N GLU A 305 -18.36 -2.64 -8.71
CA GLU A 305 -18.25 -1.49 -7.84
C GLU A 305 -19.53 -1.31 -7.02
N VAL A 306 -19.40 -0.67 -5.85
CA VAL A 306 -20.50 -0.32 -4.95
C VAL A 306 -20.10 0.90 -4.12
N ASP A 307 -21.02 1.80 -3.80
CA ASP A 307 -20.74 2.89 -2.88
C ASP A 307 -20.65 2.42 -1.40
N TYR A 308 -20.13 3.29 -0.53
CA TYR A 308 -19.94 2.96 0.88
C TYR A 308 -21.25 2.79 1.68
N ASP A 309 -22.39 3.14 1.07
CA ASP A 309 -23.73 2.91 1.63
C ASP A 309 -24.38 1.63 1.10
N GLY A 310 -23.68 0.87 0.24
CA GLY A 310 -24.16 -0.38 -0.34
C GLY A 310 -25.09 -0.19 -1.53
N ASN A 311 -25.22 1.03 -2.02
CA ASN A 311 -26.04 1.37 -3.17
C ASN A 311 -25.21 1.39 -4.47
N ASN A 312 -25.88 1.59 -5.60
CA ASN A 312 -25.26 1.74 -6.92
C ASN A 312 -24.30 0.60 -7.32
N LYS A 313 -24.56 -0.61 -6.80
CA LYS A 313 -23.81 -1.80 -7.18
C LYS A 313 -23.99 -2.09 -8.65
N LYS A 314 -22.88 -2.18 -9.40
CA LYS A 314 -22.88 -2.55 -10.81
C LYS A 314 -21.63 -3.33 -11.21
N LYS A 315 -21.75 -4.19 -12.23
CA LYS A 315 -20.62 -4.82 -12.92
C LYS A 315 -19.91 -3.75 -13.77
N ILE A 316 -18.61 -3.61 -13.60
CA ILE A 316 -17.79 -2.64 -14.36
C ILE A 316 -16.89 -3.30 -15.39
N ALA A 317 -16.44 -4.55 -15.15
CA ALA A 317 -15.60 -5.25 -16.09
C ALA A 317 -15.89 -6.76 -16.12
N ASP A 318 -15.64 -7.38 -17.26
CA ASP A 318 -15.61 -8.82 -17.45
C ASP A 318 -14.17 -9.28 -17.50
N ILE A 319 -13.79 -10.14 -16.58
CA ILE A 319 -12.46 -10.73 -16.47
C ILE A 319 -12.45 -12.25 -16.69
N SER A 320 -13.56 -12.81 -17.16
CA SER A 320 -13.69 -14.26 -17.42
C SER A 320 -12.63 -14.79 -18.39
N ALA A 321 -12.22 -13.96 -19.35
CA ALA A 321 -11.17 -14.31 -20.32
C ALA A 321 -9.75 -14.34 -19.72
N LEU A 322 -9.54 -13.76 -18.53
CA LEU A 322 -8.24 -13.78 -17.84
C LEU A 322 -8.02 -15.13 -17.13
N ASN A 323 -9.11 -15.78 -16.76
CA ASN A 323 -9.07 -17.10 -16.15
C ASN A 323 -8.71 -18.13 -17.22
N GLY A 324 -7.50 -18.68 -17.18
CA GLY A 324 -7.11 -19.78 -18.07
C GLY A 324 -8.08 -20.97 -17.95
N PRO A 325 -8.19 -21.81 -18.99
CA PRO A 325 -9.04 -22.99 -18.92
C PRO A 325 -8.59 -23.91 -17.79
N GLY A 326 -9.49 -24.09 -16.79
CA GLY A 326 -9.25 -24.96 -15.63
C GLY A 326 -8.87 -24.22 -14.34
N THR A 327 -8.72 -22.91 -14.33
CA THR A 327 -8.55 -22.11 -13.11
C THR A 327 -9.90 -21.91 -12.43
N THR A 328 -10.16 -22.66 -11.38
CA THR A 328 -11.42 -22.59 -10.63
C THR A 328 -11.44 -21.51 -9.56
N ASP A 329 -10.29 -20.95 -9.21
CA ASP A 329 -10.17 -19.95 -8.15
C ASP A 329 -8.95 -19.03 -8.41
N PRO A 330 -9.09 -18.00 -9.26
CA PRO A 330 -8.01 -17.06 -9.51
C PRO A 330 -7.68 -16.29 -8.23
N ASP A 331 -6.42 -16.29 -7.84
CA ASP A 331 -5.92 -15.56 -6.66
C ASP A 331 -5.47 -14.16 -7.09
N TYR A 332 -6.42 -13.25 -7.20
CA TYR A 332 -6.14 -11.86 -7.54
C TYR A 332 -5.85 -11.02 -6.31
N TYR A 333 -4.98 -10.05 -6.50
CA TYR A 333 -4.76 -8.90 -5.65
C TYR A 333 -5.19 -7.63 -6.39
N MET A 334 -5.74 -6.65 -5.70
CA MET A 334 -6.32 -5.47 -6.36
C MET A 334 -5.94 -4.17 -5.64
N ASP A 335 -5.46 -3.21 -6.42
CA ASP A 335 -5.29 -1.82 -6.01
C ASP A 335 -6.11 -0.90 -6.91
N ILE A 336 -6.52 0.26 -6.38
CA ILE A 336 -7.16 1.31 -7.16
C ILE A 336 -6.29 2.57 -7.15
N VAL A 337 -6.07 3.14 -8.33
CA VAL A 337 -5.41 4.42 -8.51
C VAL A 337 -6.26 5.25 -9.48
N ASP A 338 -6.86 6.31 -8.99
CA ASP A 338 -7.85 7.11 -9.72
C ASP A 338 -9.00 6.23 -10.26
N LYS A 339 -9.05 6.10 -11.58
CA LYS A 339 -10.07 5.34 -12.30
C LYS A 339 -9.51 4.04 -12.89
N LYS A 340 -8.37 3.56 -12.40
CA LYS A 340 -7.74 2.32 -12.86
C LYS A 340 -7.56 1.36 -11.70
N LEU A 341 -8.15 0.18 -11.82
CA LEU A 341 -7.83 -0.95 -10.97
C LEU A 341 -6.60 -1.66 -11.53
N PHE A 342 -5.63 -1.88 -10.66
CA PHE A 342 -4.49 -2.75 -10.93
C PHE A 342 -4.82 -4.12 -10.37
N LEU A 343 -5.07 -5.07 -11.26
CA LEU A 343 -5.39 -6.44 -10.91
C LEU A 343 -4.13 -7.29 -11.11
N PHE A 344 -3.65 -7.85 -10.04
CA PHE A 344 -2.47 -8.70 -10.04
C PHE A 344 -2.90 -10.15 -9.88
N ASP A 345 -2.57 -10.98 -10.87
CA ASP A 345 -2.78 -12.42 -10.82
C ASP A 345 -1.60 -13.09 -10.12
N ARG A 346 -1.83 -13.66 -8.93
CA ARG A 346 -0.78 -14.32 -8.16
C ARG A 346 -0.36 -15.67 -8.74
N SER A 347 -1.13 -16.24 -9.65
CA SER A 347 -0.85 -17.55 -10.23
C SER A 347 0.23 -17.49 -11.31
N ASP A 348 0.20 -16.44 -12.14
CA ASP A 348 1.15 -16.26 -13.25
C ASP A 348 1.89 -14.92 -13.20
N ALA A 349 1.54 -14.10 -12.19
CA ALA A 349 2.15 -12.83 -11.89
C ALA A 349 1.95 -11.74 -12.95
N THR A 350 0.90 -11.85 -13.71
CA THR A 350 0.50 -10.86 -14.69
C THR A 350 -0.22 -9.70 -14.01
N VAL A 351 0.07 -8.48 -14.44
CA VAL A 351 -0.64 -7.28 -14.01
C VAL A 351 -1.56 -6.79 -15.12
N TYR A 352 -2.82 -6.59 -14.78
CA TYR A 352 -3.83 -6.00 -15.65
C TYR A 352 -4.24 -4.64 -15.12
N ALA A 353 -4.42 -3.67 -16.01
CA ALA A 353 -5.09 -2.42 -15.71
C ALA A 353 -6.54 -2.51 -16.20
N VAL A 354 -7.48 -2.23 -15.32
CA VAL A 354 -8.91 -2.20 -15.63
C VAL A 354 -9.39 -0.76 -15.49
N ASP A 355 -9.89 -0.19 -16.57
CA ASP A 355 -10.49 1.13 -16.56
C ASP A 355 -11.90 1.04 -15.95
N THR A 356 -12.16 1.77 -14.87
CA THR A 356 -13.43 1.69 -14.13
C THR A 356 -14.60 2.39 -14.83
N GLU A 357 -14.32 3.26 -15.80
CA GLU A 357 -15.38 3.99 -16.53
C GLU A 357 -15.94 3.20 -17.71
N ASN A 358 -15.07 2.50 -18.44
CA ASN A 358 -15.47 1.79 -19.66
C ASN A 358 -15.30 0.26 -19.60
N GLY A 359 -14.66 -0.25 -18.54
CA GLY A 359 -14.45 -1.69 -18.33
C GLY A 359 -13.34 -2.30 -19.19
N GLU A 360 -12.53 -1.48 -19.87
CA GLU A 360 -11.43 -1.97 -20.69
C GLU A 360 -10.35 -2.64 -19.81
N VAL A 361 -9.93 -3.83 -20.21
CA VAL A 361 -8.89 -4.61 -19.51
C VAL A 361 -7.65 -4.68 -20.39
N LYS A 362 -6.53 -4.16 -19.89
CA LYS A 362 -5.21 -4.18 -20.56
C LYS A 362 -4.21 -5.03 -19.79
N ASN A 363 -3.51 -5.92 -20.50
CA ASN A 363 -2.38 -6.65 -19.92
C ASN A 363 -1.13 -5.78 -19.97
N LEU A 364 -0.64 -5.34 -18.80
CA LEU A 364 0.53 -4.45 -18.72
C LEU A 364 1.87 -5.19 -18.91
N ALA A 365 1.89 -6.51 -18.85
CA ALA A 365 3.10 -7.30 -19.09
C ALA A 365 3.41 -7.47 -20.59
N LYS A 366 2.41 -7.31 -21.46
CA LYS A 366 2.53 -7.51 -22.91
C LYS A 366 2.73 -6.22 -23.70
N ASP A 367 2.46 -5.08 -23.11
CA ASP A 367 2.63 -3.75 -23.70
C ASP A 367 3.95 -3.12 -23.17
#